data_246de1802c25b16bb69c386ce176c7ca
#
_entry.id   246de1802c25b16bb69c386ce176c7ca
#
_cell.length_a   1.000
_cell.length_b   1.000
_cell.length_c   1.000
_cell.angle_alpha   90.00
_cell.angle_beta   90.00
_cell.angle_gamma   90.00
#
_symmetry.space_group_name_H-M   'P 1'
#
loop_
_entity.id
_entity.type
_entity.pdbx_description
1 polymer ?
#
loop_
_entity_poly.entity_id
_entity_poly.type
_entity_poly.pdbx_seq_one_letter_code
_entity_poly.pdbx_strand_id
1 'polypeptide(L)'
;MRPLYIYLSISILFAFSSCKKFLDVNENPNQPTTAPLNGLLGTATYSTATNVFNVGNLVSNYTQYIASSNASSPSDIYESVDGSGTWTAIYDNMTDITDMINQATDRSATAYQGVGKIMMAMHLSLLHDVWGDAPYSAAFSLSNLNPEYDKAETVYQTALTLLDEGIALLKQGPGAVALNNSLDFIHGGNLPAWIRTGYAMKARLLQQVSKSSQYNAGNVIAALDNAYTVNSQDAQVTVFSVRSPWAQVAVNNAGLLLAGWLSKYFVDAMNGTTFGIADPRLPLITNLTKFGDYRGTRNGAGRVGNGTSNEESVLTTTGWYSRPVLL
;
A
#
# COMPACT_ATOMS: atom_id res chain seq x y z
N MET A 1 57.50 28.02 46.40
CA MET A 1 56.72 28.25 45.12
C MET A 1 56.79 27.08 44.15
N ARG A 2 57.76 26.21 44.15
CA ARG A 2 57.88 25.04 43.25
C ARG A 2 56.78 23.95 43.41
N PRO A 3 56.27 23.58 44.62
CA PRO A 3 55.29 22.54 44.73
C PRO A 3 53.88 22.89 44.17
N LEU A 4 53.49 24.18 44.19
CA LEU A 4 52.20 24.64 43.72
C LEU A 4 52.01 24.47 42.22
N TYR A 5 53.08 24.67 41.44
CA TYR A 5 53.02 24.43 39.98
C TYR A 5 52.91 22.96 39.61
N ILE A 6 53.47 22.06 40.41
CA ILE A 6 53.36 20.59 40.22
C ILE A 6 51.91 20.14 40.45
N TYR A 7 51.27 20.60 41.50
CA TYR A 7 49.84 20.27 41.77
C TYR A 7 48.94 20.86 40.71
N LEU A 8 49.18 22.07 40.24
CA LEU A 8 48.41 22.70 39.18
C LEU A 8 48.55 21.94 37.85
N SER A 9 49.77 21.49 37.50
CA SER A 9 50.00 20.70 36.29
C SER A 9 49.35 19.32 36.32
N ILE A 10 49.32 18.64 37.49
CA ILE A 10 48.67 17.37 37.68
C ILE A 10 47.14 17.54 37.58
N SER A 11 46.55 18.59 38.15
CA SER A 11 45.10 18.88 38.04
C SER A 11 44.68 19.16 36.60
N ILE A 12 45.50 19.82 35.81
CA ILE A 12 45.23 20.09 34.38
C ILE A 12 45.28 18.77 33.56
N LEU A 13 46.21 17.86 33.86
CA LEU A 13 46.26 16.56 33.19
C LEU A 13 45.00 15.70 33.45
N PHE A 14 44.42 15.77 34.65
CA PHE A 14 43.16 15.06 34.96
C PHE A 14 41.93 15.68 34.31
N ALA A 15 41.94 16.97 33.97
CA ALA A 15 40.84 17.65 33.31
C ALA A 15 40.68 17.23 31.82
N PHE A 16 41.72 16.67 31.19
CA PHE A 16 41.68 16.20 29.81
C PHE A 16 41.29 14.73 29.65
N SER A 17 41.14 13.99 30.74
CA SER A 17 40.64 12.61 30.69
C SER A 17 39.10 12.51 30.73
N SER A 18 38.38 13.54 30.25
CA SER A 18 36.94 13.51 30.08
C SER A 18 36.57 12.41 29.11
N CYS A 19 35.85 11.42 29.57
CA CYS A 19 35.37 10.26 28.80
C CYS A 19 34.63 10.74 27.56
N LYS A 20 35.20 10.55 26.38
CA LYS A 20 34.49 10.75 25.08
C LYS A 20 33.13 10.04 25.01
N LYS A 21 32.97 8.94 25.75
CA LYS A 21 31.72 8.20 25.86
C LYS A 21 30.57 8.95 26.56
N PHE A 22 30.85 9.98 27.36
CA PHE A 22 29.82 10.75 28.06
C PHE A 22 29.19 11.85 27.18
N LEU A 23 29.84 12.20 26.07
CA LEU A 23 29.36 13.19 25.11
C LEU A 23 28.59 12.55 23.93
N ASP A 24 28.62 11.23 23.81
CA ASP A 24 27.82 10.50 22.83
C ASP A 24 26.40 10.23 23.36
N VAL A 25 25.71 11.31 23.72
CA VAL A 25 24.32 11.28 24.24
C VAL A 25 23.32 10.96 23.11
N ASN A 26 23.76 10.96 21.86
CA ASN A 26 22.89 10.72 20.69
C ASN A 26 22.80 9.26 20.29
N GLU A 27 23.61 8.36 20.84
CA GLU A 27 23.47 6.92 20.63
C GLU A 27 22.86 6.27 21.87
N ASN A 28 21.58 5.96 21.80
CA ASN A 28 20.93 5.15 22.82
C ASN A 28 21.40 3.69 22.66
N PRO A 29 22.23 3.14 23.58
CA PRO A 29 22.78 1.80 23.44
C PRO A 29 21.69 0.69 23.51
N ASN A 30 20.46 1.04 23.90
CA ASN A 30 19.32 0.16 23.98
C ASN A 30 18.37 0.28 22.76
N GLN A 31 18.69 1.17 21.83
CA GLN A 31 17.89 1.35 20.61
C GLN A 31 18.71 0.87 19.41
N PRO A 32 18.25 -0.14 18.66
CA PRO A 32 18.96 -0.59 17.46
C PRO A 32 19.07 0.58 16.47
N THR A 33 20.27 0.83 15.97
CA THR A 33 20.58 1.88 14.98
C THR A 33 20.02 1.56 13.60
N THR A 34 19.65 0.29 13.36
CA THR A 34 19.02 -0.20 12.13
C THR A 34 17.86 -1.12 12.48
N ALA A 35 16.74 -0.96 11.78
CA ALA A 35 15.60 -1.86 11.94
C ALA A 35 16.01 -3.29 11.55
N PRO A 36 15.64 -4.32 12.32
CA PRO A 36 15.95 -5.70 11.95
C PRO A 36 15.21 -6.12 10.69
N LEU A 37 15.84 -6.95 9.85
CA LEU A 37 15.30 -7.42 8.57
C LEU A 37 13.86 -7.98 8.69
N ASN A 38 13.58 -8.74 9.75
CA ASN A 38 12.25 -9.27 10.04
C ASN A 38 11.22 -8.17 10.37
N GLY A 39 11.63 -7.13 11.08
CA GLY A 39 10.78 -5.98 11.40
C GLY A 39 10.38 -5.22 10.14
N LEU A 40 11.35 -4.98 9.24
CA LEU A 40 11.10 -4.37 7.94
C LEU A 40 10.09 -5.17 7.10
N LEU A 41 10.17 -6.50 7.09
CA LEU A 41 9.20 -7.35 6.40
C LEU A 41 7.77 -7.15 6.95
N GLY A 42 7.62 -7.15 8.28
CA GLY A 42 6.32 -6.95 8.92
C GLY A 42 5.72 -5.58 8.59
N THR A 43 6.51 -4.52 8.75
CA THR A 43 6.09 -3.16 8.39
C THR A 43 5.75 -3.08 6.91
N ALA A 44 6.64 -3.55 6.03
CA ALA A 44 6.46 -3.47 4.58
C ALA A 44 5.19 -4.18 4.10
N THR A 45 4.92 -5.41 4.57
CA THR A 45 3.74 -6.17 4.16
C THR A 45 2.44 -5.56 4.68
N TYR A 46 2.40 -5.09 5.93
CA TYR A 46 1.24 -4.41 6.50
C TYR A 46 0.95 -3.06 5.81
N SER A 47 1.99 -2.24 5.65
CA SER A 47 1.86 -0.91 5.04
C SER A 47 1.53 -1.00 3.56
N THR A 48 1.96 -2.06 2.84
CA THR A 48 1.54 -2.29 1.45
C THR A 48 0.02 -2.41 1.35
N ALA A 49 -0.62 -3.21 2.22
CA ALA A 49 -2.08 -3.32 2.24
C ALA A 49 -2.76 -2.00 2.62
N THR A 50 -2.23 -1.30 3.61
CA THR A 50 -2.78 -0.01 4.03
C THR A 50 -2.69 1.02 2.91
N ASN A 51 -1.60 1.04 2.15
CA ASN A 51 -1.42 1.96 1.02
C ASN A 51 -2.33 1.63 -0.15
N VAL A 52 -2.57 0.35 -0.45
CA VAL A 52 -3.59 -0.06 -1.43
C VAL A 52 -4.97 0.46 -1.03
N PHE A 53 -5.34 0.32 0.26
CA PHE A 53 -6.58 0.90 0.76
C PHE A 53 -6.58 2.43 0.65
N ASN A 54 -5.54 3.12 1.08
CA ASN A 54 -5.46 4.59 1.07
C ASN A 54 -5.66 5.15 -0.35
N VAL A 55 -4.98 4.55 -1.34
CA VAL A 55 -5.16 4.94 -2.75
C VAL A 55 -6.57 4.61 -3.22
N GLY A 56 -7.08 3.40 -2.96
CA GLY A 56 -8.42 3.02 -3.33
C GLY A 56 -9.48 3.96 -2.74
N ASN A 57 -9.33 4.34 -1.48
CA ASN A 57 -10.23 5.29 -0.81
C ASN A 57 -10.12 6.71 -1.39
N LEU A 58 -8.89 7.17 -1.71
CA LEU A 58 -8.63 8.48 -2.31
C LEU A 58 -9.32 8.61 -3.68
N VAL A 59 -9.24 7.58 -4.52
CA VAL A 59 -9.72 7.64 -5.91
C VAL A 59 -11.16 7.17 -6.09
N SER A 60 -11.78 6.53 -5.09
CA SER A 60 -13.06 5.85 -5.24
C SER A 60 -14.23 6.79 -5.58
N ASN A 61 -14.17 8.05 -5.15
CA ASN A 61 -15.16 9.07 -5.53
C ASN A 61 -14.95 9.52 -6.98
N TYR A 62 -13.72 9.76 -7.41
CA TYR A 62 -13.38 10.15 -8.79
C TYR A 62 -13.75 9.06 -9.79
N THR A 63 -13.58 7.79 -9.43
CA THR A 63 -13.96 6.64 -10.25
C THR A 63 -15.43 6.26 -10.12
N GLN A 64 -16.21 7.00 -9.32
CA GLN A 64 -17.63 6.81 -9.08
C GLN A 64 -18.00 5.41 -8.55
N TYR A 65 -17.14 4.79 -7.74
CA TYR A 65 -17.52 3.62 -6.93
C TYR A 65 -18.24 4.05 -5.66
N ILE A 66 -17.78 5.14 -5.05
CA ILE A 66 -18.34 5.74 -3.83
C ILE A 66 -18.77 7.17 -4.13
N ALA A 67 -19.77 7.65 -3.42
CA ALA A 67 -20.21 9.04 -3.41
C ALA A 67 -20.08 9.64 -2.02
N SER A 68 -19.93 10.94 -1.94
CA SER A 68 -19.95 11.67 -0.68
C SER A 68 -21.38 11.80 -0.13
N SER A 69 -21.50 11.76 1.20
CA SER A 69 -22.74 12.10 1.89
C SER A 69 -23.10 13.60 1.77
N ASN A 70 -22.13 14.45 1.42
CA ASN A 70 -22.29 15.88 1.31
C ASN A 70 -22.44 16.30 -0.15
N ALA A 71 -23.37 17.22 -0.41
CA ALA A 71 -23.49 17.84 -1.73
C ALA A 71 -22.24 18.66 -2.06
N SER A 72 -21.89 18.72 -3.34
CA SER A 72 -20.74 19.48 -3.85
C SER A 72 -19.40 19.11 -3.19
N SER A 73 -19.24 17.85 -2.77
CA SER A 73 -17.94 17.35 -2.28
C SER A 73 -16.90 17.43 -3.40
N PRO A 74 -15.71 18.00 -3.16
CA PRO A 74 -14.70 18.22 -4.19
C PRO A 74 -14.39 16.99 -5.06
N SER A 75 -14.13 15.83 -4.45
CA SER A 75 -13.82 14.60 -5.20
C SER A 75 -15.00 14.10 -6.05
N ASP A 76 -16.25 14.35 -5.62
CA ASP A 76 -17.46 13.97 -6.37
C ASP A 76 -17.70 14.85 -7.60
N ILE A 77 -17.20 16.09 -7.59
CA ILE A 77 -17.34 17.07 -8.68
C ILE A 77 -16.03 17.30 -9.44
N TYR A 78 -15.08 16.38 -9.28
CA TYR A 78 -13.77 16.38 -9.95
C TYR A 78 -12.86 17.58 -9.63
N GLU A 79 -13.03 18.19 -8.48
CA GLU A 79 -12.06 19.14 -7.93
C GLU A 79 -10.90 18.41 -7.28
N SER A 80 -9.73 19.05 -7.25
CA SER A 80 -8.53 18.49 -6.64
C SER A 80 -8.70 18.37 -5.11
N VAL A 81 -8.31 17.24 -4.56
CA VAL A 81 -8.19 17.03 -3.11
C VAL A 81 -6.75 16.81 -2.72
N ASP A 82 -6.41 17.10 -1.47
CA ASP A 82 -5.08 16.86 -0.92
C ASP A 82 -4.81 15.34 -0.78
N GLY A 83 -3.88 14.84 -1.57
CA GLY A 83 -3.39 13.46 -1.54
C GLY A 83 -2.04 13.29 -0.83
N SER A 84 -1.50 14.35 -0.21
CA SER A 84 -0.14 14.37 0.36
C SER A 84 0.07 13.30 1.43
N GLY A 85 -0.92 13.05 2.28
CA GLY A 85 -0.85 12.00 3.30
C GLY A 85 -0.70 10.59 2.69
N THR A 86 -1.41 10.30 1.60
CA THR A 86 -1.28 9.04 0.88
C THR A 86 0.07 8.93 0.17
N TRP A 87 0.54 10.01 -0.45
CA TRP A 87 1.87 10.11 -1.05
C TRP A 87 2.96 9.81 -0.02
N THR A 88 2.95 10.49 1.12
CA THR A 88 3.91 10.29 2.20
C THR A 88 3.93 8.84 2.68
N ALA A 89 2.76 8.26 2.96
CA ALA A 89 2.66 6.87 3.42
C ALA A 89 3.22 5.85 2.40
N ILE A 90 3.08 6.12 1.11
CA ILE A 90 3.70 5.30 0.05
C ILE A 90 5.22 5.39 0.13
N TYR A 91 5.79 6.61 0.20
CA TYR A 91 7.25 6.79 0.25
C TYR A 91 7.88 6.29 1.55
N ASP A 92 7.21 6.44 2.68
CA ASP A 92 7.66 5.87 3.95
C ASP A 92 7.82 4.34 3.83
N ASN A 93 6.82 3.66 3.26
CA ASN A 93 6.93 2.21 3.05
C ASN A 93 7.97 1.84 1.97
N MET A 94 8.11 2.61 0.91
CA MET A 94 9.16 2.40 -0.10
C MET A 94 10.55 2.55 0.49
N THR A 95 10.73 3.42 1.47
CA THR A 95 11.99 3.57 2.23
C THR A 95 12.28 2.31 3.04
N ASP A 96 11.31 1.81 3.80
CA ASP A 96 11.45 0.54 4.55
C ASP A 96 11.75 -0.65 3.64
N ILE A 97 11.09 -0.71 2.47
CA ILE A 97 11.34 -1.75 1.46
C ILE A 97 12.75 -1.63 0.88
N THR A 98 13.24 -0.41 0.64
CA THR A 98 14.60 -0.17 0.15
C THR A 98 15.63 -0.65 1.17
N ASP A 99 15.46 -0.31 2.44
CA ASP A 99 16.32 -0.77 3.52
C ASP A 99 16.29 -2.30 3.66
N MET A 100 15.11 -2.91 3.52
CA MET A 100 14.94 -4.37 3.52
C MET A 100 15.72 -5.02 2.37
N ILE A 101 15.61 -4.49 1.15
CA ILE A 101 16.33 -5.02 -0.02
C ILE A 101 17.85 -4.87 0.16
N ASN A 102 18.32 -3.74 0.65
CA ASN A 102 19.75 -3.49 0.90
C ASN A 102 20.30 -4.47 1.93
N GLN A 103 19.68 -4.58 3.11
CA GLN A 103 20.08 -5.54 4.13
C GLN A 103 20.00 -7.01 3.65
N ALA A 104 18.99 -7.33 2.85
CA ALA A 104 18.82 -8.67 2.27
C ALA A 104 19.93 -8.97 1.25
N THR A 105 20.39 -7.97 0.51
CA THR A 105 21.50 -8.11 -0.44
C THR A 105 22.80 -8.43 0.29
N ASP A 106 23.13 -7.68 1.34
CA ASP A 106 24.33 -7.88 2.16
C ASP A 106 24.35 -9.27 2.83
N ARG A 107 23.19 -9.84 3.10
CA ARG A 107 23.01 -11.13 3.76
C ARG A 107 22.73 -12.30 2.81
N SER A 108 22.72 -12.06 1.50
CA SER A 108 22.33 -13.07 0.49
C SER A 108 20.95 -13.70 0.75
N ALA A 109 20.01 -12.92 1.28
CA ALA A 109 18.63 -13.31 1.60
C ALA A 109 17.72 -13.09 0.37
N THR A 110 17.84 -13.97 -0.64
CA THR A 110 17.17 -13.81 -1.94
C THR A 110 15.66 -13.69 -1.85
N ALA A 111 15.02 -14.36 -0.88
CA ALA A 111 13.59 -14.27 -0.67
C ALA A 111 13.15 -12.85 -0.24
N TYR A 112 13.86 -12.22 0.70
CA TYR A 112 13.58 -10.85 1.12
C TYR A 112 13.78 -9.85 -0.02
N GLN A 113 14.84 -10.02 -0.83
CA GLN A 113 15.07 -9.19 -2.02
C GLN A 113 13.91 -9.34 -3.02
N GLY A 114 13.51 -10.57 -3.32
CA GLY A 114 12.44 -10.85 -4.27
C GLY A 114 11.09 -10.29 -3.83
N VAL A 115 10.71 -10.49 -2.58
CA VAL A 115 9.49 -9.94 -1.99
C VAL A 115 9.53 -8.41 -1.97
N GLY A 116 10.67 -7.83 -1.56
CA GLY A 116 10.86 -6.37 -1.57
C GLY A 116 10.67 -5.77 -2.95
N LYS A 117 11.24 -6.38 -4.00
CA LYS A 117 11.08 -5.90 -5.39
C LYS A 117 9.63 -5.98 -5.87
N ILE A 118 8.89 -7.03 -5.52
CA ILE A 118 7.46 -7.15 -5.86
C ILE A 118 6.66 -6.06 -5.16
N MET A 119 6.86 -5.85 -3.85
CA MET A 119 6.18 -4.77 -3.12
C MET A 119 6.56 -3.38 -3.64
N MET A 120 7.82 -3.15 -3.98
CA MET A 120 8.28 -1.90 -4.60
C MET A 120 7.55 -1.64 -5.92
N ALA A 121 7.41 -2.65 -6.77
CA ALA A 121 6.66 -2.55 -8.02
C ALA A 121 5.18 -2.23 -7.79
N MET A 122 4.57 -2.79 -6.75
CA MET A 122 3.19 -2.45 -6.35
C MET A 122 3.07 -0.97 -6.00
N HIS A 123 4.00 -0.41 -5.21
CA HIS A 123 3.98 1.01 -4.85
C HIS A 123 4.22 1.92 -6.05
N LEU A 124 5.16 1.56 -6.94
CA LEU A 124 5.38 2.30 -8.18
C LEU A 124 4.12 2.30 -9.07
N SER A 125 3.37 1.19 -9.11
CA SER A 125 2.11 1.15 -9.84
C SER A 125 1.06 2.10 -9.24
N LEU A 126 0.97 2.19 -7.91
CA LEU A 126 0.06 3.12 -7.23
C LEU A 126 0.45 4.58 -7.52
N LEU A 127 1.75 4.91 -7.48
CA LEU A 127 2.24 6.25 -7.82
C LEU A 127 1.95 6.60 -9.28
N HIS A 128 2.26 5.69 -10.19
CA HIS A 128 1.98 5.86 -11.61
C HIS A 128 0.51 6.12 -11.90
N ASP A 129 -0.39 5.34 -11.27
CA ASP A 129 -1.81 5.38 -11.54
C ASP A 129 -2.49 6.67 -11.04
N VAL A 130 -1.96 7.28 -9.97
CA VAL A 130 -2.57 8.46 -9.34
C VAL A 130 -1.86 9.75 -9.71
N TRP A 131 -0.51 9.74 -9.75
CA TRP A 131 0.27 10.97 -9.96
C TRP A 131 1.07 10.99 -11.27
N GLY A 132 1.31 9.84 -11.89
CA GLY A 132 2.08 9.74 -13.12
C GLY A 132 3.59 9.82 -12.88
N ASP A 133 4.19 10.99 -13.08
CA ASP A 133 5.61 11.24 -12.81
C ASP A 133 5.87 11.17 -11.31
N ALA A 134 6.94 10.46 -10.87
CA ALA A 134 7.25 10.27 -9.46
C ALA A 134 8.75 10.06 -9.23
N PRO A 135 9.35 10.57 -8.12
CA PRO A 135 10.75 10.31 -7.79
C PRO A 135 10.99 8.83 -7.46
N TYR A 136 11.91 8.17 -8.14
CA TYR A 136 12.35 6.82 -7.80
C TYR A 136 13.85 6.61 -8.01
N SER A 137 14.37 6.85 -9.22
CA SER A 137 15.77 6.53 -9.56
C SER A 137 16.82 7.28 -8.73
N ALA A 138 16.50 8.49 -8.31
CA ALA A 138 17.32 9.34 -7.44
C ALA A 138 16.78 9.47 -6.01
N ALA A 139 15.70 8.77 -5.68
CA ALA A 139 15.10 8.74 -4.35
C ALA A 139 15.90 7.83 -3.39
N PHE A 140 15.51 7.81 -2.12
CA PHE A 140 16.07 6.95 -1.06
C PHE A 140 17.57 7.15 -0.79
N SER A 141 18.11 8.34 -1.10
CA SER A 141 19.48 8.72 -0.83
C SER A 141 19.53 9.91 0.11
N LEU A 142 20.22 9.76 1.24
CA LEU A 142 20.41 10.88 2.20
C LEU A 142 21.21 12.04 1.60
N SER A 143 21.93 11.85 0.52
CA SER A 143 22.70 12.89 -0.17
C SER A 143 21.85 13.74 -1.13
N ASN A 144 20.62 13.31 -1.45
CA ASN A 144 19.72 14.00 -2.37
C ASN A 144 18.33 14.18 -1.73
N LEU A 145 18.12 15.33 -1.09
CA LEU A 145 16.86 15.65 -0.40
C LEU A 145 15.75 16.14 -1.34
N ASN A 146 16.09 16.47 -2.59
CA ASN A 146 15.15 16.92 -3.61
C ASN A 146 15.36 16.12 -4.89
N PRO A 147 14.97 14.82 -4.92
CA PRO A 147 15.15 13.98 -6.09
C PRO A 147 14.31 14.48 -7.28
N GLU A 148 14.83 14.34 -8.48
CA GLU A 148 14.09 14.60 -9.69
C GLU A 148 12.95 13.58 -9.87
N TYR A 149 11.91 13.98 -10.60
CA TYR A 149 10.80 13.12 -10.96
C TYR A 149 11.14 12.31 -12.20
N ASP A 150 11.10 11.00 -12.07
CA ASP A 150 11.10 10.10 -13.21
C ASP A 150 9.79 10.22 -13.99
N LYS A 151 9.86 10.11 -15.31
CA LYS A 151 8.66 10.13 -16.15
C LYS A 151 7.76 8.92 -15.89
N ALA A 152 6.45 9.10 -15.98
CA ALA A 152 5.45 8.06 -15.76
C ALA A 152 5.77 6.77 -16.55
N GLU A 153 6.22 6.90 -17.81
CA GLU A 153 6.64 5.74 -18.60
C GLU A 153 7.84 5.01 -17.98
N THR A 154 8.82 5.76 -17.44
CA THR A 154 9.98 5.17 -16.74
C THR A 154 9.54 4.47 -15.47
N VAL A 155 8.66 5.09 -14.67
CA VAL A 155 8.09 4.48 -13.45
C VAL A 155 7.38 3.16 -13.77
N TYR A 156 6.55 3.15 -14.83
CA TYR A 156 5.86 1.96 -15.30
C TYR A 156 6.83 0.84 -15.74
N GLN A 157 7.84 1.17 -16.57
CA GLN A 157 8.82 0.18 -17.02
C GLN A 157 9.67 -0.36 -15.87
N THR A 158 10.01 0.50 -14.92
CA THR A 158 10.74 0.10 -13.72
C THR A 158 9.92 -0.88 -12.87
N ALA A 159 8.62 -0.64 -12.72
CA ALA A 159 7.74 -1.57 -12.01
C ALA A 159 7.72 -2.96 -12.68
N LEU A 160 7.62 -3.04 -14.02
CA LEU A 160 7.70 -4.31 -14.75
C LEU A 160 9.05 -5.01 -14.54
N THR A 161 10.15 -4.26 -14.60
CA THR A 161 11.50 -4.80 -14.38
C THR A 161 11.66 -5.39 -12.98
N LEU A 162 11.19 -4.67 -11.96
CA LEU A 162 11.23 -5.13 -10.57
C LEU A 162 10.40 -6.39 -10.33
N LEU A 163 9.26 -6.53 -11.02
CA LEU A 163 8.48 -7.77 -10.97
C LEU A 163 9.25 -8.95 -11.55
N ASP A 164 9.90 -8.77 -12.71
CA ASP A 164 10.69 -9.83 -13.33
C ASP A 164 11.90 -10.23 -12.47
N GLU A 165 12.61 -9.26 -11.93
CA GLU A 165 13.73 -9.50 -11.02
C GLU A 165 13.28 -10.16 -9.72
N GLY A 166 12.19 -9.70 -9.12
CA GLY A 166 11.62 -10.28 -7.90
C GLY A 166 11.20 -11.73 -8.09
N ILE A 167 10.50 -12.04 -9.19
CA ILE A 167 10.12 -13.41 -9.56
C ILE A 167 11.35 -14.29 -9.76
N ALA A 168 12.36 -13.78 -10.46
CA ALA A 168 13.60 -14.52 -10.72
C ALA A 168 14.35 -14.86 -9.43
N LEU A 169 14.45 -13.91 -8.48
CA LEU A 169 15.05 -14.12 -7.18
C LEU A 169 14.29 -15.18 -6.36
N LEU A 170 12.97 -15.10 -6.31
CA LEU A 170 12.15 -16.07 -5.55
C LEU A 170 12.23 -17.48 -6.11
N LYS A 171 12.43 -17.66 -7.41
CA LYS A 171 12.66 -18.95 -8.06
C LYS A 171 14.01 -19.59 -7.67
N GLN A 172 14.96 -18.80 -7.18
CA GLN A 172 16.23 -19.31 -6.67
C GLN A 172 16.11 -19.91 -5.26
N GLY A 173 14.98 -19.66 -4.58
CA GLY A 173 14.74 -20.12 -3.21
C GLY A 173 15.01 -19.03 -2.16
N PRO A 174 15.04 -19.40 -0.87
CA PRO A 174 15.08 -18.43 0.23
C PRO A 174 16.41 -17.68 0.35
N GLY A 175 17.51 -18.22 -0.19
CA GLY A 175 18.85 -17.72 0.05
C GLY A 175 19.35 -18.09 1.45
N ALA A 176 20.29 -17.31 1.99
CA ALA A 176 20.89 -17.57 3.29
C ALA A 176 19.94 -17.31 4.48
N VAL A 177 18.87 -16.54 4.28
CA VAL A 177 17.88 -16.21 5.31
C VAL A 177 16.48 -16.43 4.74
N ALA A 178 15.72 -17.34 5.32
CA ALA A 178 14.32 -17.58 4.96
C ALA A 178 13.42 -16.46 5.47
N LEU A 179 12.30 -16.19 4.76
CA LEU A 179 11.28 -15.26 5.22
C LEU A 179 10.74 -15.65 6.59
N ASN A 180 10.45 -14.67 7.42
CA ASN A 180 9.78 -14.90 8.69
C ASN A 180 8.28 -15.09 8.44
N ASN A 181 7.78 -16.31 8.63
CA ASN A 181 6.39 -16.67 8.36
C ASN A 181 5.38 -15.87 9.18
N SER A 182 5.73 -15.49 10.40
CA SER A 182 4.83 -14.74 11.30
C SER A 182 4.77 -13.24 10.98
N LEU A 183 5.76 -12.73 10.24
CA LEU A 183 5.87 -11.31 9.90
C LEU A 183 5.64 -11.04 8.40
N ASP A 184 5.53 -12.07 7.58
CA ASP A 184 4.97 -11.94 6.24
C ASP A 184 3.43 -11.99 6.33
N PHE A 185 2.81 -10.84 6.53
CA PHE A 185 1.36 -10.73 6.72
C PHE A 185 0.55 -10.97 5.44
N ILE A 186 1.19 -11.11 4.29
CA ILE A 186 0.51 -11.35 3.01
C ILE A 186 0.44 -12.84 2.70
N HIS A 187 1.56 -13.53 2.75
CA HIS A 187 1.65 -14.94 2.32
C HIS A 187 2.30 -15.89 3.33
N GLY A 188 2.63 -15.42 4.55
CA GLY A 188 3.20 -16.28 5.60
C GLY A 188 4.51 -16.95 5.20
N GLY A 189 5.37 -16.30 4.45
CA GLY A 189 6.67 -16.82 3.99
C GLY A 189 6.58 -17.76 2.78
N ASN A 190 5.42 -17.91 2.15
CA ASN A 190 5.21 -18.82 1.02
C ASN A 190 5.75 -18.23 -0.29
N LEU A 191 6.93 -18.65 -0.73
CA LEU A 191 7.57 -18.14 -1.95
C LEU A 191 6.75 -18.43 -3.22
N PRO A 192 6.19 -19.63 -3.44
CA PRO A 192 5.27 -19.86 -4.58
C PRO A 192 4.08 -18.89 -4.61
N ALA A 193 3.55 -18.49 -3.46
CA ALA A 193 2.46 -17.51 -3.41
C ALA A 193 2.95 -16.12 -3.84
N TRP A 194 4.11 -15.68 -3.38
CA TRP A 194 4.73 -14.44 -3.82
C TRP A 194 5.05 -14.43 -5.32
N ILE A 195 5.51 -15.54 -5.88
CA ILE A 195 5.73 -15.68 -7.34
C ILE A 195 4.41 -15.46 -8.09
N ARG A 196 3.31 -16.06 -7.63
CA ARG A 196 1.97 -15.82 -8.24
C ARG A 196 1.54 -14.37 -8.15
N THR A 197 1.80 -13.72 -7.00
CA THR A 197 1.54 -12.28 -6.82
C THR A 197 2.34 -11.45 -7.82
N GLY A 198 3.63 -11.74 -8.00
CA GLY A 198 4.46 -11.08 -8.99
C GLY A 198 3.89 -11.20 -10.42
N TYR A 199 3.46 -12.40 -10.81
CA TYR A 199 2.84 -12.61 -12.12
C TYR A 199 1.46 -11.94 -12.26
N ALA A 200 0.63 -11.95 -11.22
CA ALA A 200 -0.67 -11.26 -11.21
C ALA A 200 -0.49 -9.75 -11.39
N MET A 201 0.44 -9.15 -10.66
CA MET A 201 0.78 -7.73 -10.81
C MET A 201 1.35 -7.43 -12.21
N LYS A 202 2.19 -8.30 -12.75
CA LYS A 202 2.70 -8.17 -14.12
C LYS A 202 1.57 -8.20 -15.14
N ALA A 203 0.64 -9.14 -15.02
CA ALA A 203 -0.51 -9.22 -15.92
C ALA A 203 -1.38 -7.95 -15.83
N ARG A 204 -1.59 -7.41 -14.62
CA ARG A 204 -2.32 -6.16 -14.39
C ARG A 204 -1.66 -4.98 -15.09
N LEU A 205 -0.36 -4.79 -14.93
CA LEU A 205 0.38 -3.71 -15.59
C LEU A 205 0.36 -3.87 -17.13
N LEU A 206 0.60 -5.07 -17.64
CA LEU A 206 0.53 -5.33 -19.07
C LEU A 206 -0.87 -5.06 -19.66
N GLN A 207 -1.94 -5.29 -18.90
CA GLN A 207 -3.31 -5.01 -19.30
C GLN A 207 -3.63 -3.51 -19.30
N GLN A 208 -3.01 -2.72 -18.41
CA GLN A 208 -3.26 -1.27 -18.32
C GLN A 208 -3.00 -0.54 -19.64
N VAL A 209 -2.00 -0.98 -20.39
CA VAL A 209 -1.63 -0.38 -21.68
C VAL A 209 -2.45 -0.92 -22.85
N SER A 210 -3.63 -1.53 -22.62
CA SER A 210 -4.47 -2.18 -23.63
C SER A 210 -4.90 -1.29 -24.79
N LYS A 211 -4.82 0.03 -24.64
CA LYS A 211 -5.12 1.02 -25.69
C LYS A 211 -3.88 1.55 -26.40
N SER A 212 -2.68 1.12 -25.99
CA SER A 212 -1.42 1.58 -26.58
C SER A 212 -0.88 0.61 -27.63
N SER A 213 0.07 1.08 -28.46
CA SER A 213 0.79 0.23 -29.41
C SER A 213 1.72 -0.79 -28.76
N GLN A 214 2.01 -0.66 -27.47
CA GLN A 214 2.85 -1.58 -26.71
C GLN A 214 2.07 -2.80 -26.19
N TYR A 215 0.74 -2.79 -26.28
CA TYR A 215 -0.10 -3.87 -25.78
C TYR A 215 0.10 -5.17 -26.55
N ASN A 216 0.28 -6.24 -25.79
CA ASN A 216 0.33 -7.61 -26.32
C ASN A 216 -0.48 -8.55 -25.44
N ALA A 217 -1.64 -8.99 -25.94
CA ALA A 217 -2.52 -9.91 -25.21
C ALA A 217 -1.83 -11.24 -24.87
N GLY A 218 -0.93 -11.74 -25.73
CA GLY A 218 -0.15 -12.95 -25.46
C GLY A 218 0.72 -12.83 -24.20
N ASN A 219 1.33 -11.65 -23.96
CA ASN A 219 2.13 -11.40 -22.77
C ASN A 219 1.25 -11.35 -21.50
N VAL A 220 0.03 -10.81 -21.59
CA VAL A 220 -0.94 -10.81 -20.49
C VAL A 220 -1.33 -12.23 -20.13
N ILE A 221 -1.70 -13.04 -21.13
CA ILE A 221 -2.10 -14.45 -20.93
C ILE A 221 -0.94 -15.24 -20.34
N ALA A 222 0.26 -15.13 -20.88
CA ALA A 222 1.44 -15.82 -20.36
C ALA A 222 1.77 -15.46 -18.91
N ALA A 223 1.51 -14.23 -18.48
CA ALA A 223 1.62 -13.85 -17.07
C ALA A 223 0.48 -14.47 -16.24
N LEU A 224 -0.76 -14.44 -16.72
CA LEU A 224 -1.92 -15.03 -16.02
C LEU A 224 -1.82 -16.54 -15.82
N ASP A 225 -1.22 -17.28 -16.76
CA ASP A 225 -0.99 -18.73 -16.65
C ASP A 225 -0.13 -19.11 -15.43
N ASN A 226 0.62 -18.15 -14.88
CA ASN A 226 1.47 -18.32 -13.70
C ASN A 226 0.95 -17.57 -12.46
N ALA A 227 -0.22 -16.90 -12.57
CA ALA A 227 -0.82 -16.12 -11.49
C ALA A 227 -1.79 -16.95 -10.64
N TYR A 228 -2.81 -16.31 -10.09
CA TYR A 228 -3.83 -16.94 -9.26
C TYR A 228 -4.84 -17.73 -10.11
N THR A 229 -5.23 -18.90 -9.63
CA THR A 229 -6.26 -19.76 -10.28
C THR A 229 -7.50 -19.98 -9.41
N VAL A 230 -7.39 -19.73 -8.11
CA VAL A 230 -8.48 -19.87 -7.14
C VAL A 230 -8.40 -18.80 -6.05
N ASN A 231 -9.52 -18.44 -5.44
CA ASN A 231 -9.62 -17.37 -4.43
C ASN A 231 -8.76 -17.61 -3.18
N SER A 232 -8.47 -18.87 -2.83
CA SER A 232 -7.60 -19.19 -1.68
C SER A 232 -6.14 -18.80 -1.89
N GLN A 233 -5.78 -18.37 -3.10
CA GLN A 233 -4.43 -17.90 -3.45
C GLN A 233 -4.31 -16.37 -3.37
N ASP A 234 -5.41 -15.65 -3.10
CA ASP A 234 -5.42 -14.19 -3.07
C ASP A 234 -4.33 -13.63 -2.15
N ALA A 235 -3.62 -12.61 -2.63
CA ALA A 235 -2.76 -11.80 -1.80
C ALA A 235 -3.63 -10.89 -0.92
N GLN A 236 -3.58 -11.10 0.39
CA GLN A 236 -4.43 -10.36 1.33
C GLN A 236 -3.76 -10.19 2.69
N VAL A 237 -4.07 -9.09 3.37
CA VAL A 237 -3.71 -8.85 4.76
C VAL A 237 -4.98 -8.87 5.62
N THR A 238 -4.95 -9.68 6.69
CA THR A 238 -6.09 -9.87 7.62
C THR A 238 -5.74 -9.54 9.07
N VAL A 239 -4.51 -9.16 9.37
CA VAL A 239 -3.96 -8.97 10.73
C VAL A 239 -4.29 -7.61 11.36
N PHE A 240 -5.45 -7.06 11.06
CA PHE A 240 -5.88 -5.81 11.66
C PHE A 240 -6.38 -6.05 13.09
N SER A 241 -5.89 -5.25 14.04
CA SER A 241 -6.17 -5.44 15.47
C SER A 241 -7.65 -5.31 15.84
N VAL A 242 -8.39 -4.46 15.15
CA VAL A 242 -9.83 -4.23 15.39
C VAL A 242 -10.64 -4.65 14.17
N ARG A 243 -10.34 -4.10 13.01
CA ARG A 243 -11.04 -4.36 11.74
C ARG A 243 -10.20 -3.87 10.56
N SER A 244 -10.50 -4.36 9.37
CA SER A 244 -9.87 -3.85 8.15
C SER A 244 -10.26 -2.39 7.89
N PRO A 245 -9.45 -1.63 7.14
CA PRO A 245 -9.79 -0.25 6.78
C PRO A 245 -11.13 -0.11 6.05
N TRP A 246 -11.47 -1.02 5.15
CA TRP A 246 -12.79 -1.01 4.48
C TRP A 246 -13.94 -1.28 5.44
N ALA A 247 -13.75 -2.18 6.41
CA ALA A 247 -14.74 -2.38 7.48
C ALA A 247 -14.90 -1.12 8.34
N GLN A 248 -13.83 -0.35 8.53
CA GLN A 248 -13.93 0.93 9.23
C GLN A 248 -14.76 1.96 8.43
N VAL A 249 -14.60 2.01 7.10
CA VAL A 249 -15.46 2.84 6.23
C VAL A 249 -16.93 2.47 6.41
N ALA A 250 -17.25 1.17 6.36
CA ALA A 250 -18.62 0.69 6.53
C ALA A 250 -19.21 1.03 7.93
N VAL A 251 -18.41 0.87 8.99
CA VAL A 251 -18.82 1.21 10.38
C VAL A 251 -19.02 2.72 10.55
N ASN A 252 -18.14 3.53 9.96
CA ASN A 252 -18.27 4.98 9.99
C ASN A 252 -19.56 5.44 9.30
N ASN A 253 -19.96 4.76 8.22
CA ASN A 253 -21.26 5.01 7.60
C ASN A 253 -22.39 4.65 8.54
N ALA A 254 -22.41 3.44 9.10
CA ALA A 254 -23.49 2.95 9.94
C ALA A 254 -23.67 3.77 11.23
N GLY A 255 -22.57 4.28 11.79
CA GLY A 255 -22.61 5.07 13.05
C GLY A 255 -22.69 6.57 12.85
N LEU A 256 -21.96 7.12 11.89
CA LEU A 256 -21.75 8.56 11.73
C LEU A 256 -22.23 9.09 10.36
N LEU A 257 -22.62 8.23 9.45
CA LEU A 257 -23.11 8.57 8.10
C LEU A 257 -22.08 9.36 7.25
N LEU A 258 -20.79 9.12 7.47
CA LEU A 258 -19.72 9.92 6.89
C LEU A 258 -19.16 9.36 5.58
N ALA A 259 -19.20 8.04 5.39
CA ALA A 259 -18.51 7.38 4.29
C ALA A 259 -19.21 6.08 3.84
N GLY A 260 -18.71 5.47 2.76
CA GLY A 260 -19.21 4.16 2.30
C GLY A 260 -20.55 4.20 1.58
N TRP A 261 -21.00 5.36 1.07
CA TRP A 261 -22.15 5.49 0.21
C TRP A 261 -21.78 4.99 -1.19
N LEU A 262 -22.47 3.98 -1.68
CA LEU A 262 -22.21 3.48 -3.03
C LEU A 262 -22.75 4.49 -4.04
N SER A 263 -21.97 4.79 -5.08
CA SER A 263 -22.41 5.72 -6.09
C SER A 263 -23.59 5.17 -6.90
N LYS A 264 -24.42 6.09 -7.41
CA LYS A 264 -25.51 5.72 -8.30
C LYS A 264 -25.00 5.00 -9.56
N TYR A 265 -23.91 5.49 -10.14
CA TYR A 265 -23.31 4.86 -11.32
C TYR A 265 -22.91 3.42 -11.06
N PHE A 266 -22.22 3.16 -9.95
CA PHE A 266 -21.79 1.82 -9.57
C PHE A 266 -22.97 0.88 -9.28
N VAL A 267 -23.96 1.35 -8.50
CA VAL A 267 -25.14 0.56 -8.18
C VAL A 267 -25.95 0.25 -9.44
N ASP A 268 -26.17 1.22 -10.32
CA ASP A 268 -26.91 1.03 -11.58
C ASP A 268 -26.18 0.09 -12.53
N ALA A 269 -24.85 0.07 -12.53
CA ALA A 269 -24.06 -0.88 -13.30
C ALA A 269 -24.24 -2.32 -12.78
N MET A 270 -24.40 -2.50 -11.47
CA MET A 270 -24.49 -3.83 -10.85
C MET A 270 -25.94 -4.33 -10.69
N ASN A 271 -26.94 -3.46 -10.55
CA ASN A 271 -28.33 -3.88 -10.34
C ASN A 271 -29.10 -4.19 -11.64
N GLY A 272 -28.45 -4.12 -12.79
CA GLY A 272 -29.03 -4.37 -14.10
C GLY A 272 -29.59 -3.13 -14.80
N THR A 273 -29.65 -1.96 -14.14
CA THR A 273 -30.20 -0.75 -14.74
C THR A 273 -29.39 -0.30 -15.96
N THR A 274 -28.06 -0.31 -15.88
CA THR A 274 -27.20 0.15 -16.99
C THR A 274 -27.00 -0.92 -18.06
N PHE A 275 -26.77 -2.17 -17.69
CA PHE A 275 -26.36 -3.23 -18.62
C PHE A 275 -27.43 -4.32 -18.85
N GLY A 276 -28.59 -4.22 -18.24
CA GLY A 276 -29.66 -5.22 -18.36
C GLY A 276 -29.37 -6.56 -17.64
N ILE A 277 -28.25 -6.67 -16.93
CA ILE A 277 -27.80 -7.86 -16.22
C ILE A 277 -27.50 -7.49 -14.77
N ALA A 278 -28.17 -8.14 -13.82
CA ALA A 278 -27.86 -7.96 -12.41
C ALA A 278 -26.59 -8.74 -12.03
N ASP A 279 -25.64 -8.06 -11.40
CA ASP A 279 -24.41 -8.67 -10.91
C ASP A 279 -24.68 -9.36 -9.56
N PRO A 280 -24.40 -10.67 -9.42
CA PRO A 280 -24.66 -11.41 -8.19
C PRO A 280 -23.79 -10.97 -7.01
N ARG A 281 -22.77 -10.16 -7.24
CA ARG A 281 -21.89 -9.64 -6.17
C ARG A 281 -22.52 -8.46 -5.41
N LEU A 282 -23.50 -7.76 -5.98
CA LEU A 282 -24.09 -6.57 -5.33
C LEU A 282 -24.63 -6.88 -3.92
N PRO A 283 -25.41 -7.94 -3.67
CA PRO A 283 -25.89 -8.27 -2.33
C PRO A 283 -24.78 -8.73 -1.36
N LEU A 284 -23.56 -8.97 -1.85
CA LEU A 284 -22.42 -9.30 -0.98
C LEU A 284 -21.74 -8.06 -0.40
N ILE A 285 -22.02 -6.87 -0.95
CA ILE A 285 -21.37 -5.61 -0.55
C ILE A 285 -22.34 -4.58 0.01
N THR A 286 -23.64 -4.73 -0.24
CA THR A 286 -24.67 -3.82 0.27
C THR A 286 -25.99 -4.55 0.55
N ASN A 287 -26.86 -3.91 1.34
CA ASN A 287 -28.21 -4.40 1.61
C ASN A 287 -29.25 -3.67 0.75
N LEU A 288 -30.44 -4.26 0.67
CA LEU A 288 -31.60 -3.57 0.09
C LEU A 288 -31.92 -2.31 0.90
N THR A 289 -32.35 -1.27 0.21
CA THR A 289 -32.89 -0.05 0.82
C THR A 289 -34.25 -0.35 1.50
N LYS A 290 -34.77 0.60 2.25
CA LYS A 290 -36.13 0.48 2.84
C LYS A 290 -37.24 0.30 1.80
N PHE A 291 -36.96 0.57 0.54
CA PHE A 291 -37.92 0.41 -0.57
C PHE A 291 -37.83 -0.96 -1.22
N GLY A 292 -36.94 -1.85 -0.76
CA GLY A 292 -36.78 -3.21 -1.29
C GLY A 292 -35.97 -3.30 -2.58
N ASP A 293 -35.17 -2.27 -2.87
CA ASP A 293 -34.31 -2.18 -4.05
C ASP A 293 -32.88 -1.73 -3.70
N TYR A 294 -32.01 -1.62 -4.71
CA TYR A 294 -30.67 -1.05 -4.59
C TYR A 294 -30.63 0.32 -5.27
N ARG A 295 -30.27 1.36 -4.52
CA ARG A 295 -30.20 2.74 -5.00
C ARG A 295 -28.88 3.37 -4.56
N GLY A 296 -28.08 3.85 -5.52
CA GLY A 296 -26.84 4.56 -5.22
C GLY A 296 -27.03 6.06 -5.03
N THR A 297 -26.12 6.67 -4.30
CA THR A 297 -26.04 8.11 -4.09
C THR A 297 -25.44 8.78 -5.32
N ARG A 298 -26.02 9.91 -5.77
CA ARG A 298 -25.47 10.69 -6.88
C ARG A 298 -24.26 11.48 -6.43
N ASN A 299 -23.13 11.26 -7.11
CA ASN A 299 -21.93 12.07 -6.89
C ASN A 299 -22.26 13.56 -7.08
N GLY A 300 -21.78 14.38 -6.16
CA GLY A 300 -22.02 15.84 -6.13
C GLY A 300 -23.38 16.27 -5.61
N ALA A 301 -24.37 15.36 -5.50
CA ALA A 301 -25.69 15.70 -4.97
C ALA A 301 -25.80 15.53 -3.43
N GLY A 302 -24.91 14.72 -2.86
CA GLY A 302 -25.04 14.27 -1.48
C GLY A 302 -26.14 13.24 -1.30
N ARG A 303 -26.25 12.70 -0.08
CA ARG A 303 -27.25 11.68 0.28
C ARG A 303 -28.68 12.24 0.29
N VAL A 304 -29.64 11.38 0.02
CA VAL A 304 -31.07 11.66 0.17
C VAL A 304 -31.51 11.35 1.61
N GLY A 305 -32.41 12.17 2.14
CA GLY A 305 -32.98 11.99 3.48
C GLY A 305 -32.07 12.47 4.62
N ASN A 306 -32.48 12.20 5.85
CA ASN A 306 -31.78 12.64 7.05
C ASN A 306 -30.78 11.61 7.62
N GLY A 307 -30.44 10.61 6.84
CA GLY A 307 -29.36 9.66 7.11
C GLY A 307 -29.66 8.55 8.10
N THR A 308 -30.83 8.53 8.71
CA THR A 308 -31.26 7.43 9.61
C THR A 308 -32.08 6.36 8.89
N SER A 309 -32.42 6.60 7.63
CA SER A 309 -33.20 5.70 6.80
C SER A 309 -32.31 5.04 5.75
N ASN A 310 -32.50 3.76 5.51
CA ASN A 310 -31.84 2.99 4.48
C ASN A 310 -32.40 3.36 3.08
N GLU A 311 -32.36 4.65 2.72
CA GLU A 311 -32.88 5.15 1.45
C GLU A 311 -31.92 4.95 0.29
N GLU A 312 -30.64 4.80 0.58
CA GLU A 312 -29.57 4.58 -0.39
C GLU A 312 -28.66 3.43 0.06
N SER A 313 -28.05 2.78 -0.91
CA SER A 313 -27.14 1.64 -0.69
C SER A 313 -25.81 2.09 -0.12
N VAL A 314 -25.38 1.44 0.94
CA VAL A 314 -24.12 1.68 1.64
C VAL A 314 -23.34 0.38 1.80
N LEU A 315 -22.03 0.47 2.00
CA LEU A 315 -21.20 -0.69 2.31
C LEU A 315 -21.70 -1.37 3.58
N THR A 316 -21.87 -2.69 3.55
CA THR A 316 -22.27 -3.46 4.74
C THR A 316 -21.10 -3.63 5.69
N THR A 317 -21.38 -3.74 7.00
CA THR A 317 -20.37 -4.05 8.01
C THR A 317 -19.95 -5.53 8.03
N THR A 318 -20.66 -6.38 7.30
CA THR A 318 -20.50 -7.85 7.30
C THR A 318 -20.02 -8.41 5.97
N GLY A 319 -19.74 -7.57 4.98
CA GLY A 319 -19.23 -7.99 3.68
C GLY A 319 -17.89 -8.74 3.76
N TRP A 320 -17.54 -9.50 2.72
CA TRP A 320 -16.30 -10.28 2.63
C TRP A 320 -15.06 -9.41 2.84
N TYR A 321 -15.08 -8.17 2.38
CA TYR A 321 -14.03 -7.17 2.54
C TYR A 321 -13.88 -6.66 3.99
N SER A 322 -14.77 -7.04 4.90
CA SER A 322 -14.74 -6.59 6.29
C SER A 322 -13.55 -7.11 7.09
N ARG A 323 -12.88 -8.14 6.61
CA ARG A 323 -11.71 -8.75 7.22
C ARG A 323 -10.41 -8.48 6.46
N PRO A 324 -10.30 -8.78 5.16
CA PRO A 324 -9.07 -8.57 4.41
C PRO A 324 -9.00 -7.19 3.76
N VAL A 325 -7.76 -6.77 3.46
CA VAL A 325 -7.45 -5.90 2.33
C VAL A 325 -6.81 -6.78 1.27
N LEU A 326 -7.41 -6.83 0.09
CA LEU A 326 -6.84 -7.48 -1.09
C LEU A 326 -5.83 -6.56 -1.77
N LEU A 327 -4.80 -7.16 -2.37
CA LEU A 327 -3.68 -6.47 -3.01
C LEU A 327 -3.71 -6.59 -4.53
#